data_be23d96ab4e4509d8556573493fab71d
#
_entry.id   be23d96ab4e4509d8556573493fab71d
#
_cell.length_a   1.000
_cell.length_b   1.000
_cell.length_c   1.000
_cell.angle_alpha   90.00
_cell.angle_beta   90.00
_cell.angle_gamma   90.00
#
_symmetry.space_group_name_H-M   'P 1'
#
loop_
_entity.id
_entity.type
_entity.pdbx_description
1 polymer ?
#
loop_
_entity_poly.entity_id
_entity_poly.type
_entity_poly.pdbx_seq_one_letter_code
_entity_poly.pdbx_strand_id
1 'polypeptide(L)'
;SAIQIVPELARLASSMVVFQRSAPYLIPRANRSYTAAEKRLFSRDPSLMHKLRADLFWTGETNFAQRRNVPRFVREAKDMALSHLHDQVADPALRAKLTPDYEIGCKRVLISSDYYPALTRDNVQLEASALARVEGNTAISADGRRYELDVLVCATGFEATRPPFAKAIHGRQGISLDAHWDQGMQGLDSIAVHGFPNLFIINGPNTGLGHNSVVYIIEAQVDYILDALEHADRHHVAVL
;
A
#
# COMPACT_ATOMS: atom_id res chain seq x y z
N SER A 1 2.09 -6.14 -1.52
CA SER A 1 2.38 -7.11 -2.60
C SER A 1 1.91 -8.53 -2.25
N ALA A 2 2.21 -9.08 -1.05
CA ALA A 2 1.86 -10.45 -0.70
C ALA A 2 0.36 -10.78 -0.90
N ILE A 3 -0.56 -9.91 -0.47
CA ILE A 3 -2.00 -10.12 -0.64
C ILE A 3 -2.48 -10.20 -2.10
N GLN A 4 -1.65 -9.76 -3.05
CA GLN A 4 -1.94 -9.84 -4.49
C GLN A 4 -1.22 -11.02 -5.16
N ILE A 5 0.00 -11.32 -4.70
CA ILE A 5 0.83 -12.40 -5.27
C ILE A 5 0.32 -13.78 -4.80
N VAL A 6 0.00 -13.92 -3.52
CA VAL A 6 -0.40 -15.20 -2.93
C VAL A 6 -1.62 -15.82 -3.62
N PRO A 7 -2.73 -15.10 -3.89
CA PRO A 7 -3.87 -15.68 -4.60
C PRO A 7 -3.54 -16.20 -6.00
N GLU A 8 -2.65 -15.51 -6.73
CA GLU A 8 -2.26 -15.94 -8.07
C GLU A 8 -1.32 -17.15 -8.02
N LEU A 9 -0.31 -17.12 -7.16
CA LEU A 9 0.63 -18.25 -7.01
C LEU A 9 -0.05 -19.50 -6.46
N ALA A 10 -1.04 -19.35 -5.57
CA ALA A 10 -1.81 -20.47 -5.04
C ALA A 10 -2.57 -21.28 -6.10
N ARG A 11 -2.82 -20.67 -7.27
CA ARG A 11 -3.44 -21.37 -8.42
C ARG A 11 -2.44 -22.11 -9.29
N LEU A 12 -1.17 -21.71 -9.26
CA LEU A 12 -0.12 -22.19 -10.16
C LEU A 12 0.82 -23.20 -9.49
N ALA A 13 1.12 -23.03 -8.21
CA ALA A 13 2.04 -23.86 -7.47
C ALA A 13 1.40 -25.19 -7.07
N SER A 14 2.15 -26.28 -7.15
CA SER A 14 1.74 -27.58 -6.59
C SER A 14 1.69 -27.55 -5.07
N SER A 15 2.61 -26.82 -4.43
CA SER A 15 2.59 -26.52 -3.01
C SER A 15 3.15 -25.10 -2.77
N MET A 16 2.65 -24.43 -1.75
CA MET A 16 3.10 -23.08 -1.38
C MET A 16 3.15 -22.93 0.13
N VAL A 17 4.20 -22.30 0.64
CA VAL A 17 4.31 -21.89 2.04
C VAL A 17 4.36 -20.37 2.10
N VAL A 18 3.46 -19.78 2.90
CA VAL A 18 3.40 -18.34 3.12
C VAL A 18 3.94 -18.04 4.51
N PHE A 19 5.13 -17.41 4.58
CA PHE A 19 5.70 -16.93 5.84
C PHE A 19 5.07 -15.59 6.21
N GLN A 20 4.35 -15.56 7.32
CA GLN A 20 3.68 -14.37 7.82
C GLN A 20 3.94 -14.19 9.33
N ARG A 21 4.95 -13.40 9.67
CA ARG A 21 5.30 -13.12 11.06
C ARG A 21 4.19 -12.40 11.85
N SER A 22 3.42 -11.54 11.19
CA SER A 22 2.38 -10.73 11.81
C SER A 22 1.19 -10.64 10.85
N ALA A 23 0.03 -11.04 11.31
CA ALA A 23 -1.20 -11.00 10.52
C ALA A 23 -1.64 -9.54 10.27
N PRO A 24 -1.99 -9.16 9.04
CA PRO A 24 -2.55 -7.85 8.76
C PRO A 24 -4.07 -7.83 8.97
N TYR A 25 -4.63 -6.66 9.31
CA TYR A 25 -6.06 -6.44 9.13
C TYR A 25 -6.41 -6.36 7.64
N LEU A 26 -7.37 -7.16 7.21
CA LEU A 26 -7.91 -7.12 5.86
C LEU A 26 -9.40 -6.76 5.90
N ILE A 27 -9.80 -5.89 4.96
CA ILE A 27 -11.20 -5.60 4.68
C ILE A 27 -11.56 -6.08 3.27
N PRO A 28 -12.85 -6.37 3.01
CA PRO A 28 -13.27 -6.83 1.70
C PRO A 28 -13.02 -5.79 0.62
N ARG A 29 -12.66 -6.25 -0.58
CA ARG A 29 -12.51 -5.41 -1.75
C ARG A 29 -13.86 -5.27 -2.46
N ALA A 30 -14.51 -4.13 -2.30
CA ALA A 30 -15.72 -3.79 -3.04
C ALA A 30 -15.36 -3.41 -4.50
N ASN A 31 -15.06 -4.40 -5.32
CA ASN A 31 -14.72 -4.20 -6.73
C ASN A 31 -15.75 -4.89 -7.63
N ARG A 32 -16.24 -4.17 -8.63
CA ARG A 32 -17.12 -4.71 -9.68
C ARG A 32 -16.78 -4.11 -11.03
N SER A 33 -17.06 -4.85 -12.07
CA SER A 33 -17.00 -4.32 -13.43
C SER A 33 -18.18 -3.40 -13.69
N TYR A 34 -17.94 -2.29 -14.38
CA TYR A 34 -19.02 -1.47 -14.91
C TYR A 34 -19.77 -2.21 -16.00
N THR A 35 -21.08 -2.16 -15.96
CA THR A 35 -21.96 -2.69 -17.01
C THR A 35 -21.79 -1.94 -18.31
N ALA A 36 -22.20 -2.56 -19.43
CA ALA A 36 -22.18 -1.88 -20.73
C ALA A 36 -23.10 -0.63 -20.76
N ALA A 37 -24.18 -0.64 -19.98
CA ALA A 37 -25.07 0.51 -19.84
C ALA A 37 -24.40 1.68 -19.11
N GLU A 38 -23.73 1.41 -17.98
CA GLU A 38 -22.97 2.43 -17.23
C GLU A 38 -21.85 3.03 -18.09
N LYS A 39 -21.09 2.20 -18.82
CA LYS A 39 -20.04 2.69 -19.73
C LYS A 39 -20.59 3.61 -20.81
N ARG A 40 -21.73 3.26 -21.42
CA ARG A 40 -22.40 4.14 -22.39
C ARG A 40 -22.90 5.44 -21.75
N LEU A 41 -23.41 5.36 -20.53
CA LEU A 41 -23.91 6.53 -19.81
C LEU A 41 -22.76 7.51 -19.50
N PHE A 42 -21.63 7.03 -18.98
CA PHE A 42 -20.44 7.85 -18.73
C PHE A 42 -19.85 8.48 -20.01
N SER A 43 -19.94 7.77 -21.16
CA SER A 43 -19.49 8.32 -22.45
C SER A 43 -20.42 9.43 -22.95
N ARG A 44 -21.71 9.38 -22.62
CA ARG A 44 -22.71 10.39 -23.04
C ARG A 44 -22.73 11.60 -22.10
N ASP A 45 -22.51 11.37 -20.82
CA ASP A 45 -22.53 12.39 -19.79
C ASP A 45 -21.32 12.24 -18.85
N PRO A 46 -20.19 12.88 -19.19
CA PRO A 46 -18.98 12.86 -18.36
C PRO A 46 -19.19 13.43 -16.95
N SER A 47 -20.22 14.28 -16.73
CA SER A 47 -20.50 14.86 -15.42
C SER A 47 -20.81 13.78 -14.37
N LEU A 48 -21.36 12.64 -14.79
CA LEU A 48 -21.62 11.50 -13.92
C LEU A 48 -20.33 10.84 -13.40
N MET A 49 -19.24 10.86 -14.16
CA MET A 49 -17.94 10.42 -13.67
C MET A 49 -17.37 11.39 -12.62
N HIS A 50 -17.54 12.70 -12.83
CA HIS A 50 -17.15 13.71 -11.84
C HIS A 50 -17.93 13.54 -10.53
N LYS A 51 -19.24 13.29 -10.64
CA LYS A 51 -20.07 13.00 -9.46
C LYS A 51 -19.60 11.73 -8.74
N LEU A 52 -19.40 10.62 -9.46
CA LEU A 52 -18.90 9.38 -8.89
C LEU A 52 -17.54 9.59 -8.21
N ARG A 53 -16.65 10.35 -8.84
CA ARG A 53 -15.35 10.71 -8.28
C ARG A 53 -15.50 11.47 -6.95
N ALA A 54 -16.40 12.46 -6.89
CA ALA A 54 -16.70 13.21 -5.69
C ALA A 54 -17.27 12.32 -4.59
N ASP A 55 -18.20 11.42 -4.92
CA ASP A 55 -18.79 10.46 -3.97
C ASP A 55 -17.71 9.52 -3.39
N LEU A 56 -16.78 9.03 -4.21
CA LEU A 56 -15.65 8.22 -3.77
C LEU A 56 -14.68 8.99 -2.87
N PHE A 57 -14.41 10.27 -3.19
CA PHE A 57 -13.60 11.14 -2.37
C PHE A 57 -14.21 11.31 -0.97
N TRP A 58 -15.47 11.71 -0.88
CA TRP A 58 -16.14 11.93 0.39
C TRP A 58 -16.30 10.64 1.20
N THR A 59 -16.52 9.50 0.53
CA THR A 59 -16.50 8.19 1.18
C THR A 59 -15.11 7.90 1.79
N GLY A 60 -14.03 8.22 1.06
CA GLY A 60 -12.66 8.13 1.58
C GLY A 60 -12.44 9.02 2.80
N GLU A 61 -12.92 10.27 2.76
CA GLU A 61 -12.78 11.23 3.87
C GLU A 61 -13.46 10.77 5.17
N THR A 62 -14.55 10.00 5.08
CA THR A 62 -15.19 9.43 6.29
C THR A 62 -14.24 8.52 7.08
N ASN A 63 -13.28 7.87 6.42
CA ASN A 63 -12.29 7.03 7.07
C ASN A 63 -11.24 7.83 7.88
N PHE A 64 -11.19 9.16 7.72
CA PHE A 64 -10.29 10.02 8.49
C PHE A 64 -10.60 9.97 9.98
N ALA A 65 -11.88 9.83 10.36
CA ALA A 65 -12.29 9.69 11.75
C ALA A 65 -11.67 8.47 12.44
N GLN A 66 -11.54 7.33 11.71
CA GLN A 66 -10.83 6.16 12.20
C GLN A 66 -9.33 6.44 12.41
N ARG A 67 -8.70 7.20 11.50
CA ARG A 67 -7.29 7.62 11.61
C ARG A 67 -7.05 8.57 12.79
N ARG A 68 -8.06 9.34 13.17
CA ARG A 68 -8.05 10.20 14.36
C ARG A 68 -8.40 9.44 15.65
N ASN A 69 -8.45 8.12 15.60
CA ASN A 69 -8.78 7.25 16.72
C ASN A 69 -10.14 7.57 17.38
N VAL A 70 -11.13 8.00 16.60
CA VAL A 70 -12.49 8.18 17.12
C VAL A 70 -13.06 6.79 17.44
N PRO A 71 -13.38 6.47 18.72
CA PRO A 71 -13.60 5.09 19.17
C PRO A 71 -14.68 4.32 18.42
N ARG A 72 -15.74 5.00 17.98
CA ARG A 72 -16.81 4.37 17.19
C ARG A 72 -16.28 3.86 15.86
N PHE A 73 -15.57 4.69 15.11
CA PHE A 73 -15.05 4.33 13.77
C PHE A 73 -13.92 3.29 13.84
N VAL A 74 -13.13 3.33 14.91
CA VAL A 74 -12.11 2.30 15.17
C VAL A 74 -12.77 0.93 15.37
N ARG A 75 -13.83 0.86 16.22
CA ARG A 75 -14.59 -0.38 16.43
C ARG A 75 -15.23 -0.87 15.15
N GLU A 76 -15.94 -0.02 14.41
CA GLU A 76 -16.60 -0.37 13.15
C GLU A 76 -15.60 -0.96 12.13
N ALA A 77 -14.41 -0.37 12.00
CA ALA A 77 -13.36 -0.87 11.12
C ALA A 77 -12.78 -2.22 11.59
N LYS A 78 -12.59 -2.39 12.90
CA LYS A 78 -12.12 -3.64 13.50
C LYS A 78 -13.14 -4.76 13.33
N ASP A 79 -14.41 -4.47 13.60
CA ASP A 79 -15.50 -5.43 13.45
C ASP A 79 -15.66 -5.88 11.99
N MET A 80 -15.58 -4.95 11.03
CA MET A 80 -15.60 -5.26 9.60
C MET A 80 -14.46 -6.21 9.21
N ALA A 81 -13.24 -5.93 9.67
CA ALA A 81 -12.08 -6.75 9.33
C ALA A 81 -12.15 -8.14 9.97
N LEU A 82 -12.60 -8.25 11.23
CA LEU A 82 -12.75 -9.52 11.93
C LEU A 82 -13.91 -10.35 11.38
N SER A 83 -15.04 -9.73 11.04
CA SER A 83 -16.14 -10.41 10.34
C SER A 83 -15.68 -10.96 8.99
N HIS A 84 -14.93 -10.17 8.20
CA HIS A 84 -14.38 -10.62 6.92
C HIS A 84 -13.47 -11.85 7.08
N LEU A 85 -12.62 -11.88 8.10
CA LEU A 85 -11.79 -13.04 8.43
C LEU A 85 -12.67 -14.25 8.83
N HIS A 86 -13.65 -14.02 9.69
CA HIS A 86 -14.52 -15.08 10.20
C HIS A 86 -15.35 -15.73 9.09
N ASP A 87 -15.86 -14.94 8.16
CA ASP A 87 -16.69 -15.39 7.05
C ASP A 87 -15.91 -16.23 6.03
N GLN A 88 -14.61 -15.94 5.87
CA GLN A 88 -13.79 -16.59 4.85
C GLN A 88 -12.90 -17.73 5.38
N VAL A 89 -12.66 -17.83 6.68
CA VAL A 89 -11.78 -18.83 7.27
C VAL A 89 -12.55 -19.66 8.29
N ALA A 90 -13.01 -20.83 7.89
CA ALA A 90 -13.79 -21.74 8.74
C ALA A 90 -12.93 -22.41 9.81
N ASP A 91 -11.68 -22.80 9.48
CA ASP A 91 -10.75 -23.43 10.41
C ASP A 91 -10.36 -22.50 11.57
N PRO A 92 -10.67 -22.84 12.83
CA PRO A 92 -10.34 -22.01 13.98
C PRO A 92 -8.82 -21.84 14.20
N ALA A 93 -8.02 -22.86 13.87
CA ALA A 93 -6.57 -22.84 14.07
C ALA A 93 -5.90 -21.89 13.07
N LEU A 94 -6.32 -21.93 11.81
CA LEU A 94 -5.86 -20.98 10.79
C LEU A 94 -6.34 -19.56 11.10
N ARG A 95 -7.59 -19.41 11.52
CA ARG A 95 -8.16 -18.11 11.91
C ARG A 95 -7.40 -17.46 13.05
N ALA A 96 -7.01 -18.23 14.06
CA ALA A 96 -6.20 -17.73 15.17
C ALA A 96 -4.85 -17.16 14.68
N LYS A 97 -4.19 -17.84 13.73
CA LYS A 97 -2.94 -17.36 13.11
C LYS A 97 -3.11 -16.11 12.25
N LEU A 98 -4.32 -15.90 11.70
CA LEU A 98 -4.67 -14.77 10.84
C LEU A 98 -5.32 -13.60 11.59
N THR A 99 -5.55 -13.75 12.90
CA THR A 99 -6.07 -12.67 13.73
C THR A 99 -4.94 -11.75 14.16
N PRO A 100 -4.99 -10.43 13.82
CA PRO A 100 -3.98 -9.48 14.24
C PRO A 100 -3.94 -9.31 15.78
N ASP A 101 -2.74 -9.19 16.32
CA ASP A 101 -2.45 -9.01 17.76
C ASP A 101 -2.18 -7.55 18.16
N TYR A 102 -2.48 -6.61 17.27
CA TYR A 102 -2.28 -5.17 17.45
C TYR A 102 -3.56 -4.38 17.14
N GLU A 103 -3.61 -3.12 17.58
CA GLU A 103 -4.77 -2.27 17.28
C GLU A 103 -4.83 -1.86 15.81
N ILE A 104 -6.06 -1.87 15.25
CA ILE A 104 -6.29 -1.46 13.86
C ILE A 104 -5.87 0.00 13.66
N GLY A 105 -5.11 0.23 12.59
CA GLY A 105 -4.53 1.56 12.30
C GLY A 105 -3.05 1.70 12.67
N CYS A 106 -2.50 0.84 13.56
CA CYS A 106 -1.06 0.80 13.84
C CYS A 106 -0.22 0.34 12.64
N LYS A 107 -0.83 -0.44 11.76
CA LYS A 107 -0.30 -0.82 10.44
C LYS A 107 -1.37 -0.54 9.39
N ARG A 108 -0.95 -0.43 8.13
CA ARG A 108 -1.87 -0.22 7.01
C ARG A 108 -2.90 -1.35 6.95
N VAL A 109 -4.19 -1.01 6.97
CA VAL A 109 -5.27 -1.96 6.67
C VAL A 109 -5.21 -2.31 5.19
N LEU A 110 -5.25 -3.59 4.89
CA LEU A 110 -5.15 -4.10 3.51
C LEU A 110 -6.56 -4.41 2.97
N ILE A 111 -6.70 -4.39 1.66
CA ILE A 111 -7.98 -4.60 0.98
C ILE A 111 -7.84 -5.81 0.04
N SER A 112 -8.53 -6.90 0.36
CA SER A 112 -8.53 -8.11 -0.47
C SER A 112 -9.71 -9.00 -0.13
N SER A 113 -10.36 -9.57 -1.15
CA SER A 113 -11.37 -10.63 -1.00
C SER A 113 -10.84 -12.01 -1.38
N ASP A 114 -9.62 -12.10 -1.90
CA ASP A 114 -9.06 -13.33 -2.47
C ASP A 114 -7.95 -13.93 -1.60
N TYR A 115 -7.38 -13.17 -0.66
CA TYR A 115 -6.24 -13.60 0.13
C TYR A 115 -6.60 -14.72 1.11
N TYR A 116 -7.66 -14.57 1.89
CA TYR A 116 -8.09 -15.62 2.83
C TYR A 116 -8.51 -16.91 2.10
N PRO A 117 -9.31 -16.85 1.02
CA PRO A 117 -9.60 -18.05 0.23
C PRO A 117 -8.36 -18.73 -0.36
N ALA A 118 -7.33 -17.98 -0.69
CA ALA A 118 -6.07 -18.58 -1.14
C ALA A 118 -5.37 -19.37 -0.02
N LEU A 119 -5.40 -18.86 1.21
CA LEU A 119 -4.78 -19.52 2.37
C LEU A 119 -5.57 -20.74 2.88
N THR A 120 -6.83 -20.91 2.48
CA THR A 120 -7.64 -22.08 2.83
C THR A 120 -7.50 -23.25 1.84
N ARG A 121 -6.69 -23.08 0.77
CA ARG A 121 -6.48 -24.15 -0.21
C ARG A 121 -5.58 -25.25 0.34
N ASP A 122 -5.81 -26.48 -0.07
CA ASP A 122 -5.06 -27.67 0.36
C ASP A 122 -3.57 -27.62 0.03
N ASN A 123 -3.21 -26.90 -1.05
CA ASN A 123 -1.83 -26.74 -1.48
C ASN A 123 -1.11 -25.54 -0.84
N VAL A 124 -1.74 -24.84 0.10
CA VAL A 124 -1.18 -23.65 0.75
C VAL A 124 -1.04 -23.84 2.24
N GLN A 125 0.15 -23.65 2.76
CA GLN A 125 0.43 -23.68 4.20
C GLN A 125 0.81 -22.28 4.70
N LEU A 126 0.18 -21.84 5.78
CA LEU A 126 0.60 -20.62 6.50
C LEU A 126 1.63 -20.97 7.58
N GLU A 127 2.84 -20.43 7.45
CA GLU A 127 3.86 -20.44 8.49
C GLU A 127 3.80 -19.09 9.23
N ALA A 128 3.31 -19.13 10.46
CA ALA A 128 3.09 -17.93 11.28
C ALA A 128 4.37 -17.41 11.97
N SER A 129 5.49 -18.12 11.82
CA SER A 129 6.79 -17.67 12.31
C SER A 129 7.59 -16.93 11.22
N ALA A 130 8.65 -16.24 11.60
CA ALA A 130 9.53 -15.58 10.63
C ALA A 130 10.35 -16.61 9.85
N LEU A 131 10.72 -16.28 8.61
CA LEU A 131 11.80 -16.95 7.90
C LEU A 131 13.12 -16.61 8.60
N ALA A 132 13.82 -17.60 9.15
CA ALA A 132 15.10 -17.39 9.85
C ALA A 132 16.26 -17.38 8.87
N ARG A 133 16.33 -18.37 7.96
CA ARG A 133 17.41 -18.52 6.97
C ARG A 133 17.00 -19.43 5.83
N VAL A 134 17.82 -19.46 4.80
CA VAL A 134 17.72 -20.39 3.66
C VAL A 134 19.04 -21.15 3.53
N GLU A 135 18.98 -22.48 3.45
CA GLU A 135 20.12 -23.37 3.28
C GLU A 135 19.89 -24.19 1.99
N GLY A 136 20.66 -23.86 0.94
CA GLY A 136 20.45 -24.48 -0.37
C GLY A 136 19.03 -24.18 -0.89
N ASN A 137 18.24 -25.21 -1.08
CA ASN A 137 16.83 -25.14 -1.50
C ASN A 137 15.84 -25.25 -0.33
N THR A 138 16.29 -25.12 0.92
CA THR A 138 15.46 -25.29 2.11
C THR A 138 15.29 -23.97 2.86
N ALA A 139 14.05 -23.52 3.02
CA ALA A 139 13.68 -22.44 3.92
C ALA A 139 13.48 -22.98 5.33
N ILE A 140 14.01 -22.27 6.33
CA ILE A 140 13.96 -22.65 7.75
C ILE A 140 13.26 -21.53 8.52
N SER A 141 12.17 -21.87 9.18
CA SER A 141 11.42 -20.95 10.04
C SER A 141 12.14 -20.70 11.38
N ALA A 142 11.74 -19.64 12.07
CA ALA A 142 12.33 -19.27 13.35
C ALA A 142 12.09 -20.31 14.45
N ASP A 143 11.04 -21.14 14.34
CA ASP A 143 10.76 -22.27 15.22
C ASP A 143 11.34 -23.61 14.71
N GLY A 144 12.21 -23.54 13.67
CA GLY A 144 13.02 -24.67 13.23
C GLY A 144 12.37 -25.58 12.17
N ARG A 145 11.16 -25.30 11.70
CA ARG A 145 10.53 -26.09 10.63
C ARG A 145 11.26 -25.85 9.30
N ARG A 146 11.33 -26.91 8.50
CA ARG A 146 12.07 -26.93 7.22
C ARG A 146 11.10 -27.12 6.07
N TYR A 147 11.28 -26.34 5.01
CA TYR A 147 10.46 -26.36 3.80
C TYR A 147 11.36 -26.39 2.58
N GLU A 148 11.28 -27.46 1.80
CA GLU A 148 11.95 -27.52 0.50
C GLU A 148 11.20 -26.65 -0.51
N LEU A 149 11.93 -25.91 -1.35
CA LEU A 149 11.37 -24.99 -2.31
C LEU A 149 12.21 -24.91 -3.58
N ASP A 150 11.52 -24.68 -4.70
CA ASP A 150 12.13 -24.38 -5.98
C ASP A 150 12.27 -22.87 -6.20
N VAL A 151 11.33 -22.08 -5.64
CA VAL A 151 11.25 -20.63 -5.82
C VAL A 151 10.99 -19.95 -4.48
N LEU A 152 11.77 -18.93 -4.15
CA LEU A 152 11.57 -18.02 -3.04
C LEU A 152 11.13 -16.64 -3.55
N VAL A 153 9.93 -16.20 -3.13
CA VAL A 153 9.41 -14.87 -3.47
C VAL A 153 9.56 -13.93 -2.27
N CYS A 154 10.44 -12.94 -2.38
CA CYS A 154 10.65 -11.94 -1.34
C CYS A 154 9.61 -10.82 -1.47
N ALA A 155 8.59 -10.85 -0.62
CA ALA A 155 7.57 -9.80 -0.51
C ALA A 155 7.74 -9.01 0.80
N THR A 156 8.99 -8.65 1.14
CA THR A 156 9.41 -8.11 2.43
C THR A 156 9.15 -6.61 2.61
N GLY A 157 8.73 -5.90 1.55
CA GLY A 157 8.41 -4.47 1.57
C GLY A 157 9.52 -3.59 1.00
N PHE A 158 9.39 -2.28 1.22
CA PHE A 158 10.29 -1.25 0.72
C PHE A 158 10.81 -0.39 1.86
N GLU A 159 12.00 0.18 1.71
CA GLU A 159 12.56 1.20 2.59
C GLU A 159 11.91 2.57 2.27
N ALA A 160 10.70 2.79 2.80
CA ALA A 160 9.93 3.99 2.50
C ALA A 160 10.45 5.25 3.22
N THR A 161 11.14 5.08 4.34
CA THR A 161 11.66 6.20 5.15
C THR A 161 13.05 6.66 4.74
N ARG A 162 13.79 5.84 4.00
CA ARG A 162 15.11 6.15 3.44
C ARG A 162 15.24 5.56 2.04
N PRO A 163 14.60 6.17 1.05
CA PRO A 163 14.49 5.59 -0.29
C PRO A 163 15.87 5.48 -0.96
N PRO A 164 16.24 4.31 -1.50
CA PRO A 164 17.57 4.07 -2.08
C PRO A 164 17.96 5.04 -3.20
N PHE A 165 16.99 5.54 -3.96
CA PHE A 165 17.23 6.50 -5.04
C PHE A 165 17.81 7.84 -4.54
N ALA A 166 17.57 8.21 -3.27
CA ALA A 166 18.09 9.47 -2.70
C ALA A 166 19.63 9.53 -2.70
N LYS A 167 20.31 8.40 -2.73
CA LYS A 167 21.78 8.33 -2.82
C LYS A 167 22.29 8.72 -4.21
N ALA A 168 21.48 8.59 -5.24
CA ALA A 168 21.85 8.88 -6.63
C ALA A 168 21.52 10.33 -7.06
N ILE A 169 20.74 11.06 -6.26
CA ILE A 169 20.33 12.43 -6.55
C ILE A 169 21.23 13.38 -5.78
N HIS A 170 21.86 14.32 -6.47
CA HIS A 170 22.75 15.32 -5.88
C HIS A 170 22.25 16.72 -6.17
N GLY A 171 22.16 17.54 -5.14
CA GLY A 171 21.78 18.93 -5.21
C GLY A 171 22.97 19.86 -5.42
N ARG A 172 22.76 21.16 -5.17
CA ARG A 172 23.83 22.13 -5.14
C ARG A 172 24.94 21.72 -4.18
N GLN A 173 26.18 22.03 -4.52
CA GLN A 173 27.39 21.69 -3.74
C GLN A 173 27.67 20.16 -3.65
N GLY A 174 27.02 19.33 -4.47
CA GLY A 174 27.25 17.89 -4.51
C GLY A 174 26.69 17.09 -3.33
N ILE A 175 25.84 17.69 -2.50
CA ILE A 175 25.19 17.01 -1.37
C ILE A 175 24.15 16.03 -1.93
N SER A 176 24.23 14.76 -1.53
CA SER A 176 23.20 13.78 -1.91
C SER A 176 21.89 14.04 -1.17
N LEU A 177 20.77 13.69 -1.81
CA LEU A 177 19.46 13.80 -1.19
C LEU A 177 19.33 12.90 0.07
N ASP A 178 20.00 11.73 0.08
CA ASP A 178 20.09 10.84 1.25
C ASP A 178 20.78 11.55 2.44
N ALA A 179 21.88 12.29 2.20
CA ALA A 179 22.55 13.05 3.23
C ALA A 179 21.74 14.27 3.67
N HIS A 180 21.03 14.93 2.75
CA HIS A 180 20.14 16.05 3.07
C HIS A 180 18.97 15.61 3.98
N TRP A 181 18.49 14.39 3.79
CA TRP A 181 17.39 13.78 4.55
C TRP A 181 17.87 12.95 5.77
N ASP A 182 19.09 13.15 6.24
CA ASP A 182 19.63 12.37 7.37
C ASP A 182 18.75 12.45 8.64
N GLN A 183 18.14 13.62 8.90
CA GLN A 183 17.22 13.84 10.02
C GLN A 183 15.75 13.53 9.68
N GLY A 184 15.49 12.93 8.53
CA GLY A 184 14.17 12.61 8.02
C GLY A 184 13.82 13.34 6.74
N MET A 185 12.95 12.72 5.95
CA MET A 185 12.53 13.28 4.67
C MET A 185 11.72 14.56 4.87
N GLN A 186 12.11 15.64 4.17
CA GLN A 186 11.45 16.95 4.19
C GLN A 186 11.32 17.47 2.75
N GLY A 187 10.29 18.27 2.51
CA GLY A 187 10.07 18.93 1.23
C GLY A 187 9.01 20.03 1.36
N LEU A 188 9.15 21.10 0.59
CA LEU A 188 8.13 22.13 0.44
C LEU A 188 6.93 21.51 -0.29
N ASP A 189 5.76 21.57 0.33
CA ASP A 189 4.50 20.97 -0.15
C ASP A 189 4.65 19.51 -0.60
N SER A 190 5.64 18.80 -0.03
CA SER A 190 5.99 17.43 -0.40
C SER A 190 6.43 17.25 -1.86
N ILE A 191 6.82 18.33 -2.55
CA ILE A 191 7.14 18.38 -3.99
C ILE A 191 8.60 18.78 -4.21
N ALA A 192 9.05 19.89 -3.62
CA ALA A 192 10.36 20.47 -3.86
C ALA A 192 11.27 20.34 -2.62
N VAL A 193 12.57 20.23 -2.84
CA VAL A 193 13.56 20.09 -1.77
C VAL A 193 14.58 21.21 -1.85
N HIS A 194 14.80 21.90 -0.74
CA HIS A 194 15.78 22.98 -0.66
C HIS A 194 17.17 22.50 -1.07
N GLY A 195 17.82 23.26 -1.95
CA GLY A 195 19.13 22.90 -2.47
C GLY A 195 19.16 21.92 -3.64
N PHE A 196 17.98 21.45 -4.09
CA PHE A 196 17.81 20.56 -5.24
C PHE A 196 16.96 21.24 -6.33
N PRO A 197 17.51 22.22 -7.03
CA PRO A 197 16.76 23.00 -8.02
C PRO A 197 16.23 22.13 -9.16
N ASN A 198 15.04 22.47 -9.65
CA ASN A 198 14.35 21.75 -10.72
C ASN A 198 14.05 20.27 -10.43
N LEU A 199 14.18 19.85 -9.16
CA LEU A 199 13.75 18.53 -8.70
C LEU A 199 12.34 18.62 -8.15
N PHE A 200 11.42 17.90 -8.78
CA PHE A 200 10.06 17.72 -8.28
C PHE A 200 9.85 16.26 -7.93
N ILE A 201 9.28 16.00 -6.75
CA ILE A 201 9.00 14.67 -6.25
C ILE A 201 7.49 14.50 -6.17
N ILE A 202 6.93 13.67 -7.03
CA ILE A 202 5.52 13.28 -6.94
C ILE A 202 5.37 12.24 -5.85
N ASN A 203 4.34 12.39 -5.01
CA ASN A 203 4.12 11.54 -3.84
C ASN A 203 5.33 11.53 -2.88
N GLY A 204 5.89 12.70 -2.66
CA GLY A 204 7.07 12.90 -1.83
C GLY A 204 6.80 12.81 -0.32
N PRO A 205 7.66 13.39 0.53
CA PRO A 205 7.56 13.29 1.98
C PRO A 205 6.17 13.65 2.52
N ASN A 206 5.66 12.86 3.48
CA ASN A 206 4.38 13.08 4.18
C ASN A 206 3.09 13.01 3.32
N THR A 207 3.13 12.46 2.11
CA THR A 207 1.96 12.29 1.24
C THR A 207 1.24 10.96 1.41
N GLY A 208 1.73 10.08 2.28
CA GLY A 208 1.16 8.75 2.49
C GLY A 208 -0.25 8.80 3.10
N LEU A 209 -1.30 8.85 2.26
CA LEU A 209 -2.68 8.77 2.71
C LEU A 209 -3.04 7.35 3.16
N GLY A 210 -3.71 7.27 4.31
CA GLY A 210 -4.23 6.01 4.81
C GLY A 210 -5.76 5.87 4.68
N HIS A 211 -6.46 6.90 4.26
CA HIS A 211 -7.93 6.97 4.26
C HIS A 211 -8.53 7.26 2.88
N ASN A 212 -7.78 7.87 1.98
CA ASN A 212 -8.27 8.25 0.66
C ASN A 212 -7.27 7.85 -0.44
N SER A 213 -7.61 8.12 -1.70
CA SER A 213 -6.75 7.80 -2.84
C SER A 213 -5.60 8.81 -2.95
N VAL A 214 -4.38 8.29 -3.03
CA VAL A 214 -3.17 9.09 -3.28
C VAL A 214 -3.19 9.79 -4.65
N VAL A 215 -4.03 9.35 -5.59
CA VAL A 215 -4.17 9.97 -6.92
C VAL A 215 -4.63 11.42 -6.81
N TYR A 216 -5.47 11.78 -5.84
CA TYR A 216 -5.86 13.18 -5.61
C TYR A 216 -4.68 14.08 -5.26
N ILE A 217 -3.74 13.58 -4.41
CA ILE A 217 -2.52 14.33 -4.11
C ILE A 217 -1.64 14.44 -5.36
N ILE A 218 -1.47 13.35 -6.10
CA ILE A 218 -0.65 13.33 -7.32
C ILE A 218 -1.18 14.35 -8.34
N GLU A 219 -2.49 14.40 -8.57
CA GLU A 219 -3.09 15.37 -9.48
C GLU A 219 -2.83 16.82 -9.03
N ALA A 220 -3.06 17.13 -7.75
CA ALA A 220 -2.76 18.48 -7.23
C ALA A 220 -1.26 18.83 -7.31
N GLN A 221 -0.39 17.84 -7.10
CA GLN A 221 1.06 18.05 -7.25
C GLN A 221 1.45 18.28 -8.72
N VAL A 222 0.84 17.56 -9.65
CA VAL A 222 1.06 17.76 -11.10
C VAL A 222 0.60 19.16 -11.51
N ASP A 223 -0.57 19.59 -11.08
CA ASP A 223 -1.07 20.94 -11.37
C ASP A 223 -0.10 22.03 -10.83
N TYR A 224 0.36 21.87 -9.58
CA TYR A 224 1.37 22.77 -8.98
C TYR A 224 2.67 22.81 -9.80
N ILE A 225 3.18 21.65 -10.22
CA ILE A 225 4.42 21.56 -11.02
C ILE A 225 4.24 22.24 -12.37
N LEU A 226 3.10 22.05 -13.04
CA LEU A 226 2.79 22.70 -14.30
C LEU A 226 2.73 24.21 -14.15
N ASP A 227 2.05 24.72 -13.13
CA ASP A 227 1.98 26.16 -12.84
C ASP A 227 3.38 26.75 -12.57
N ALA A 228 4.22 26.02 -11.81
CA ALA A 228 5.60 26.44 -11.54
C ALA A 228 6.45 26.51 -12.83
N LEU A 229 6.32 25.51 -13.70
CA LEU A 229 7.03 25.47 -14.99
C LEU A 229 6.55 26.60 -15.94
N GLU A 230 5.24 26.84 -16.02
CA GLU A 230 4.69 27.96 -16.79
C GLU A 230 5.13 29.31 -16.24
N HIS A 231 5.23 29.45 -14.91
CA HIS A 231 5.74 30.65 -14.27
C HIS A 231 7.23 30.89 -14.68
N ALA A 232 8.05 29.84 -14.60
CA ALA A 232 9.45 29.87 -14.94
C ALA A 232 9.64 30.28 -16.43
N ASP A 233 8.87 29.72 -17.33
CA ASP A 233 8.92 30.01 -18.76
C ASP A 233 8.53 31.48 -19.05
N ARG A 234 7.41 31.92 -18.49
CA ARG A 234 6.92 33.31 -18.65
C ARG A 234 7.89 34.36 -18.12
N HIS A 235 8.65 34.06 -17.08
CA HIS A 235 9.58 34.97 -16.42
C HIS A 235 11.04 34.69 -16.74
N HIS A 236 11.33 33.77 -17.67
CA HIS A 236 12.68 33.35 -18.06
C HIS A 236 13.55 32.92 -16.89
N VAL A 237 12.93 32.21 -15.92
CA VAL A 237 13.61 31.66 -14.74
C VAL A 237 14.14 30.28 -15.11
N ALA A 238 15.46 30.11 -15.08
CA ALA A 238 16.11 28.83 -15.40
C ALA A 238 16.16 27.85 -14.20
N VAL A 239 15.95 28.36 -13.01
CA VAL A 239 16.07 27.58 -11.73
C VAL A 239 14.88 27.89 -10.83
N LEU A 240 14.15 26.86 -10.49
CA LEU A 240 13.03 26.87 -9.54
C LEU A 240 13.47 26.33 -8.19
#